data_d2837180b98724f52321421888f9171f
#
_entry.id   d2837180b98724f52321421888f9171f
#
_cell.length_a   1.000
_cell.length_b   1.000
_cell.length_c   1.000
_cell.angle_alpha   90.00
_cell.angle_beta   90.00
_cell.angle_gamma   90.00
#
_symmetry.space_group_name_H-M   'P 1'
#
loop_
_entity.id
_entity.type
_entity.pdbx_description
1 polymer ?
#
loop_
_entity_poly.entity_id
_entity_poly.type
_entity_poly.pdbx_seq_one_letter_code
_entity_poly.pdbx_strand_id
1 'polypeptide(L)'
;MKHKAIYIAGAFCLLLMLVHAQTKKSRRGGGPEPFILQLPPGFPKPVYDFSNNRLTKQGIALGRFMFYDFRLSRDSTVSCGFCHQQFAAFGHFDHPLAHGVGGQQGTRSVPVLFNMIWQKAFMWDGGVNNLEIQPLTPLTDHNEMAVDLKELLQKMQRDPKYRSMFKAAFGSEAITSERMFKAITQFVATMISANSKYDSVMRKAPGVIFSEEEQAGYTIFQQKCAACHKEPLFTDLSYRSNGLPYLPALNDVGRMKITNSTADYLHFKVPSLRNILKSSPYMHDGRYFDIYQVFDFYDHGVQVTPGTDPLVRNGIPLSAVEKRQLYIFLNTLTDYTLIKSTALSEVLIN
;
A
#
# COMPACT_ATOMS: atom_id res chain seq x y z
N MET A 1 37.58 -10.91 74.53
CA MET A 1 37.55 -10.65 73.05
C MET A 1 36.48 -11.52 72.41
N LYS A 2 35.21 -11.29 72.61
CA LYS A 2 34.08 -11.99 71.92
C LYS A 2 32.82 -11.13 72.03
N HIS A 3 32.71 -10.01 71.26
CA HIS A 3 31.44 -9.24 71.08
C HIS A 3 31.48 -8.20 70.01
N LYS A 4 32.18 -8.44 68.85
CA LYS A 4 32.15 -7.53 67.70
C LYS A 4 31.77 -8.13 66.38
N ALA A 5 31.18 -9.35 66.32
CA ALA A 5 30.90 -10.03 65.05
C ALA A 5 29.38 -10.11 64.69
N ILE A 6 28.45 -9.54 65.43
CA ILE A 6 27.01 -9.76 65.23
C ILE A 6 26.31 -8.55 64.55
N TYR A 7 26.93 -7.40 64.45
CA TYR A 7 26.28 -6.17 63.90
C TYR A 7 26.50 -5.94 62.38
N ILE A 8 27.34 -6.72 61.69
CA ILE A 8 27.62 -6.53 60.26
C ILE A 8 26.68 -7.37 59.36
N ALA A 9 26.10 -8.49 59.87
CA ALA A 9 25.21 -9.33 59.09
C ALA A 9 23.78 -8.75 58.93
N GLY A 10 23.31 -7.91 59.88
CA GLY A 10 21.97 -7.32 59.83
C GLY A 10 21.79 -6.17 58.87
N ALA A 11 22.86 -5.41 58.59
CA ALA A 11 22.78 -4.27 57.69
C ALA A 11 22.78 -4.68 56.19
N PHE A 12 23.36 -5.82 55.83
CA PHE A 12 23.44 -6.28 54.45
C PHE A 12 22.14 -6.90 53.92
N CYS A 13 21.33 -7.52 54.82
CA CYS A 13 20.02 -8.05 54.43
C CYS A 13 18.94 -6.99 54.26
N LEU A 14 19.02 -5.84 54.97
CA LEU A 14 18.07 -4.75 54.80
C LEU A 14 18.34 -3.95 53.50
N LEU A 15 19.59 -3.84 53.03
CA LEU A 15 19.93 -3.18 51.77
C LEU A 15 19.47 -3.99 50.54
N LEU A 16 19.47 -5.32 50.61
CA LEU A 16 19.01 -6.18 49.52
C LEU A 16 17.46 -6.21 49.38
N MET A 17 16.71 -5.96 50.43
CA MET A 17 15.25 -5.85 50.37
C MET A 17 14.77 -4.50 49.84
N LEU A 18 15.54 -3.45 49.96
CA LEU A 18 15.21 -2.12 49.41
C LEU A 18 15.50 -2.01 47.92
N VAL A 19 16.42 -2.82 47.36
CA VAL A 19 16.71 -2.83 45.91
C VAL A 19 15.67 -3.63 45.11
N HIS A 20 14.99 -4.60 45.71
CA HIS A 20 13.93 -5.39 45.03
C HIS A 20 12.55 -4.71 45.02
N ALA A 21 12.34 -3.64 45.78
CA ALA A 21 11.08 -2.92 45.83
C ALA A 21 10.95 -1.79 44.77
N GLN A 22 12.01 -1.47 43.98
CA GLN A 22 11.97 -0.41 43.00
C GLN A 22 11.70 -0.83 41.53
N THR A 23 11.53 -2.12 41.25
CA THR A 23 11.33 -2.58 39.87
C THR A 23 9.88 -2.88 39.47
N LYS A 24 8.90 -2.58 40.30
CA LYS A 24 7.48 -2.56 39.92
C LYS A 24 6.90 -1.17 39.89
N LYS A 25 7.49 -0.23 39.13
CA LYS A 25 6.74 0.91 38.63
C LYS A 25 5.71 0.37 37.63
N SER A 26 4.54 0.08 38.18
CA SER A 26 3.29 -0.15 37.44
C SER A 26 3.21 0.83 36.27
N ARG A 27 3.27 0.32 35.05
CA ARG A 27 2.84 1.04 33.83
C ARG A 27 1.32 1.24 33.91
N ARG A 28 0.86 2.09 34.83
CA ARG A 28 -0.50 2.60 34.85
C ARG A 28 -0.56 3.80 33.92
N GLY A 29 -1.30 3.68 32.81
CA GLY A 29 -1.78 4.83 32.06
C GLY A 29 -0.83 5.39 30.99
N GLY A 30 -0.20 4.53 30.19
CA GLY A 30 0.41 5.00 28.95
C GLY A 30 -0.63 5.02 27.83
N GLY A 31 -0.75 6.14 27.10
CA GLY A 31 -1.47 6.22 25.83
C GLY A 31 -0.92 5.19 24.82
N PRO A 32 -1.47 5.16 23.58
CA PRO A 32 -1.02 4.23 22.55
C PRO A 32 0.49 4.38 22.29
N GLU A 33 1.18 3.26 22.14
CA GLU A 33 2.64 3.20 21.99
C GLU A 33 3.05 3.75 20.62
N PRO A 34 3.89 4.80 20.53
CA PRO A 34 4.34 5.34 19.26
C PRO A 34 5.03 4.28 18.39
N PHE A 35 4.76 4.31 17.09
CA PHE A 35 5.47 3.54 16.09
C PHE A 35 6.33 4.47 15.23
N ILE A 36 7.64 4.17 15.16
CA ILE A 36 8.58 4.96 14.35
C ILE A 36 8.71 4.27 12.99
N LEU A 37 8.13 4.90 11.96
CA LEU A 37 8.26 4.43 10.59
C LEU A 37 9.69 4.71 10.09
N GLN A 38 10.38 3.64 9.72
CA GLN A 38 11.70 3.74 9.11
C GLN A 38 11.54 4.09 7.63
N LEU A 39 11.92 5.31 7.27
CA LEU A 39 11.89 5.73 5.87
C LEU A 39 13.11 5.15 5.14
N PRO A 40 12.90 4.58 3.93
CA PRO A 40 14.01 3.98 3.20
C PRO A 40 14.98 5.05 2.69
N PRO A 41 16.31 4.79 2.77
CA PRO A 41 17.32 5.70 2.23
C PRO A 41 17.10 5.94 0.73
N GLY A 42 17.30 7.18 0.30
CA GLY A 42 17.16 7.57 -1.11
C GLY A 42 15.71 7.87 -1.56
N PHE A 43 14.71 7.61 -0.72
CA PHE A 43 13.33 8.02 -1.01
C PHE A 43 13.10 9.50 -0.65
N PRO A 44 12.20 10.19 -1.35
CA PRO A 44 11.81 11.55 -0.99
C PRO A 44 11.09 11.57 0.38
N LYS A 45 10.93 12.74 0.97
CA LYS A 45 10.07 12.87 2.15
C LYS A 45 8.64 12.46 1.80
N PRO A 46 7.92 11.75 2.68
CA PRO A 46 6.49 11.48 2.49
C PRO A 46 5.70 12.78 2.30
N VAL A 47 4.67 12.70 1.46
CA VAL A 47 3.71 13.80 1.27
C VAL A 47 2.63 13.76 2.35
N TYR A 48 2.31 12.56 2.86
CA TYR A 48 1.34 12.40 3.94
C TYR A 48 1.84 13.03 5.23
N ASP A 49 1.02 13.91 5.83
CA ASP A 49 1.33 14.56 7.11
C ASP A 49 0.84 13.70 8.29
N PHE A 50 1.78 13.15 9.02
CA PHE A 50 1.50 12.33 10.21
C PHE A 50 1.13 13.16 11.46
N SER A 51 1.12 14.48 11.42
CA SER A 51 0.90 15.34 12.62
C SER A 51 -0.46 15.07 13.28
N ASN A 52 -1.51 14.88 12.46
CA ASN A 52 -2.88 14.62 12.90
C ASN A 52 -3.24 13.13 13.03
N ASN A 53 -2.34 12.23 12.61
CA ASN A 53 -2.54 10.78 12.67
C ASN A 53 -1.19 10.09 12.90
N ARG A 54 -0.61 10.33 14.09
CA ARG A 54 0.66 9.71 14.48
C ARG A 54 0.54 8.20 14.52
N LEU A 55 1.52 7.51 13.95
CA LEU A 55 1.52 6.07 13.94
C LEU A 55 1.71 5.52 15.36
N THR A 56 0.88 4.55 15.71
CA THR A 56 0.96 3.83 16.97
C THR A 56 0.83 2.33 16.72
N LYS A 57 1.45 1.51 17.59
CA LYS A 57 1.35 0.05 17.45
C LYS A 57 -0.11 -0.41 17.50
N GLN A 58 -0.92 0.18 18.38
CA GLN A 58 -2.32 -0.16 18.54
C GLN A 58 -3.19 0.33 17.37
N GLY A 59 -2.90 1.52 16.83
CA GLY A 59 -3.59 2.04 15.65
C GLY A 59 -3.30 1.20 14.40
N ILE A 60 -2.03 0.82 14.19
CA ILE A 60 -1.65 -0.11 13.12
C ILE A 60 -2.32 -1.48 13.28
N ALA A 61 -2.34 -2.03 14.50
CA ALA A 61 -2.99 -3.31 14.77
C ALA A 61 -4.50 -3.27 14.52
N LEU A 62 -5.18 -2.18 14.92
CA LEU A 62 -6.60 -1.96 14.64
C LEU A 62 -6.85 -1.82 13.13
N GLY A 63 -6.02 -1.03 12.43
CA GLY A 63 -6.11 -0.87 10.97
C GLY A 63 -5.94 -2.19 10.24
N ARG A 64 -4.92 -2.99 10.64
CA ARG A 64 -4.69 -4.33 10.10
C ARG A 64 -5.87 -5.26 10.34
N PHE A 65 -6.43 -5.26 11.55
CA PHE A 65 -7.61 -6.06 11.88
C PHE A 65 -8.79 -5.69 10.97
N MET A 66 -9.09 -4.39 10.80
CA MET A 66 -10.15 -3.92 9.92
C MET A 66 -9.88 -4.24 8.44
N PHE A 67 -8.64 -4.15 7.99
CA PHE A 67 -8.27 -4.40 6.60
C PHE A 67 -8.62 -5.83 6.14
N TYR A 68 -8.56 -6.80 7.03
CA TYR A 68 -8.88 -8.20 6.75
C TYR A 68 -10.27 -8.63 7.26
N ASP A 69 -11.03 -7.75 7.91
CA ASP A 69 -12.34 -8.10 8.46
C ASP A 69 -13.45 -8.04 7.40
N PHE A 70 -13.91 -9.20 6.95
CA PHE A 70 -15.02 -9.34 6.01
C PHE A 70 -16.33 -8.71 6.51
N ARG A 71 -16.50 -8.60 7.85
CA ARG A 71 -17.68 -7.99 8.46
C ARG A 71 -17.83 -6.50 8.15
N LEU A 72 -16.81 -5.87 7.55
CA LEU A 72 -16.89 -4.49 7.10
C LEU A 72 -17.59 -4.32 5.75
N SER A 73 -17.95 -5.39 5.05
CA SER A 73 -18.84 -5.30 3.88
C SER A 73 -20.32 -5.58 4.27
N ARG A 74 -21.23 -5.17 3.40
CA ARG A 74 -22.69 -5.27 3.63
C ARG A 74 -23.13 -6.69 3.98
N ASP A 75 -22.63 -7.69 3.26
CA ASP A 75 -22.98 -9.11 3.42
C ASP A 75 -21.88 -9.95 4.07
N SER A 76 -20.77 -9.32 4.48
CA SER A 76 -19.61 -9.97 5.07
C SER A 76 -18.88 -10.95 4.13
N THR A 77 -18.90 -10.72 2.81
CA THR A 77 -18.25 -11.57 1.80
C THR A 77 -16.94 -10.99 1.29
N VAL A 78 -16.70 -9.69 1.44
CA VAL A 78 -15.47 -9.04 0.97
C VAL A 78 -14.82 -8.19 2.07
N SER A 79 -13.48 -8.09 2.02
CA SER A 79 -12.68 -7.22 2.87
C SER A 79 -11.68 -6.45 2.01
N CYS A 80 -10.94 -5.48 2.59
CA CYS A 80 -9.86 -4.83 1.83
C CYS A 80 -8.82 -5.86 1.36
N GLY A 81 -8.44 -6.81 2.24
CA GLY A 81 -7.49 -7.86 1.92
C GLY A 81 -7.98 -8.89 0.89
N PHE A 82 -9.30 -8.97 0.66
CA PHE A 82 -9.87 -9.81 -0.39
C PHE A 82 -9.48 -9.31 -1.79
N CYS A 83 -9.58 -7.99 -2.02
CA CYS A 83 -9.18 -7.35 -3.27
C CYS A 83 -7.69 -6.98 -3.29
N HIS A 84 -7.13 -6.54 -2.15
CA HIS A 84 -5.74 -6.11 -2.02
C HIS A 84 -4.89 -7.22 -1.38
N GLN A 85 -4.55 -8.22 -2.17
CA GLN A 85 -3.89 -9.45 -1.72
C GLN A 85 -2.39 -9.23 -1.50
N GLN A 86 -1.87 -9.59 -0.33
CA GLN A 86 -0.47 -9.34 0.03
C GLN A 86 0.52 -9.99 -0.94
N PHE A 87 0.28 -11.22 -1.38
CA PHE A 87 1.18 -11.93 -2.32
C PHE A 87 1.21 -11.29 -3.71
N ALA A 88 0.15 -10.53 -4.08
CA ALA A 88 0.06 -9.70 -5.27
C ALA A 88 0.50 -8.25 -4.98
N ALA A 89 1.37 -8.04 -3.96
CA ALA A 89 1.84 -6.73 -3.50
C ALA A 89 0.70 -5.76 -3.15
N PHE A 90 -0.34 -6.25 -2.49
CA PHE A 90 -1.56 -5.50 -2.15
C PHE A 90 -2.30 -4.94 -3.37
N GLY A 91 -2.15 -5.58 -4.51
CA GLY A 91 -2.99 -5.47 -5.69
C GLY A 91 -3.91 -6.67 -5.79
N HIS A 92 -4.40 -6.91 -7.00
CA HIS A 92 -5.27 -8.02 -7.32
C HIS A 92 -4.55 -9.06 -8.18
N PHE A 93 -5.13 -10.26 -8.29
CA PHE A 93 -4.61 -11.37 -9.06
C PHE A 93 -5.76 -12.12 -9.74
N ASP A 94 -5.48 -12.79 -10.88
CA ASP A 94 -6.31 -13.74 -11.63
C ASP A 94 -7.50 -13.20 -12.46
N HIS A 95 -8.03 -12.02 -12.19
CA HIS A 95 -9.11 -11.46 -13.02
C HIS A 95 -8.98 -9.94 -13.23
N PRO A 96 -9.52 -9.36 -14.35
CA PRO A 96 -9.17 -8.01 -14.77
C PRO A 96 -9.81 -6.92 -13.91
N LEU A 97 -11.05 -7.09 -13.46
CA LEU A 97 -11.82 -6.04 -12.79
C LEU A 97 -12.06 -6.41 -11.32
N ALA A 98 -12.03 -5.41 -10.45
CA ALA A 98 -12.48 -5.57 -9.08
C ALA A 98 -13.93 -6.09 -9.05
N HIS A 99 -14.23 -6.98 -8.12
CA HIS A 99 -15.61 -7.37 -7.83
C HIS A 99 -15.87 -7.36 -6.33
N GLY A 100 -17.10 -6.99 -5.98
CA GLY A 100 -17.51 -6.79 -4.61
C GLY A 100 -18.68 -7.68 -4.20
N VAL A 101 -19.45 -7.15 -3.27
CA VAL A 101 -20.63 -7.78 -2.70
C VAL A 101 -21.59 -8.28 -3.79
N GLY A 102 -22.02 -9.54 -3.69
CA GLY A 102 -22.93 -10.15 -4.66
C GLY A 102 -22.30 -10.36 -6.04
N GLY A 103 -20.96 -10.37 -6.17
CA GLY A 103 -20.26 -10.55 -7.44
C GLY A 103 -20.39 -9.35 -8.40
N GLN A 104 -20.80 -8.18 -7.91
CA GLN A 104 -20.88 -6.97 -8.73
C GLN A 104 -19.46 -6.59 -9.20
N GLN A 105 -19.34 -6.22 -10.48
CA GLN A 105 -18.05 -5.84 -11.06
C GLN A 105 -17.89 -4.33 -11.13
N GLY A 106 -16.71 -3.85 -10.75
CA GLY A 106 -16.25 -2.51 -11.03
C GLY A 106 -15.84 -2.34 -12.50
N THR A 107 -15.35 -1.16 -12.85
CA THR A 107 -14.88 -0.83 -14.20
C THR A 107 -13.35 -0.82 -14.31
N ARG A 108 -12.64 -1.05 -13.21
CA ARG A 108 -11.17 -0.91 -13.11
C ARG A 108 -10.52 -2.08 -12.39
N SER A 109 -9.27 -2.31 -12.74
CA SER A 109 -8.38 -3.19 -12.00
C SER A 109 -8.03 -2.59 -10.64
N VAL A 110 -7.81 -3.45 -9.64
CA VAL A 110 -7.45 -3.06 -8.28
C VAL A 110 -6.01 -2.52 -8.24
N PRO A 111 -5.79 -1.24 -7.89
CA PRO A 111 -4.45 -0.70 -7.79
C PRO A 111 -3.73 -1.21 -6.53
N VAL A 112 -2.39 -1.25 -6.58
CA VAL A 112 -1.56 -1.63 -5.43
C VAL A 112 -1.62 -0.59 -4.32
N LEU A 113 -1.50 -1.01 -3.05
CA LEU A 113 -1.58 -0.13 -1.87
C LEU A 113 -0.23 0.19 -1.20
N PHE A 114 0.89 -0.29 -1.68
CA PHE A 114 2.19 0.07 -1.10
C PHE A 114 2.64 1.49 -1.49
N ASN A 115 3.48 2.09 -0.68
CA ASN A 115 4.07 3.43 -0.88
C ASN A 115 3.04 4.57 -1.00
N MET A 116 1.85 4.40 -0.41
CA MET A 116 0.75 5.36 -0.50
C MET A 116 1.08 6.71 0.15
N ILE A 117 1.97 6.75 1.15
CA ILE A 117 2.35 7.98 1.86
C ILE A 117 3.10 9.01 0.98
N TRP A 118 3.57 8.59 -0.22
CA TRP A 118 4.20 9.48 -1.20
C TRP A 118 3.21 9.99 -2.26
N GLN A 119 1.96 9.55 -2.26
CA GLN A 119 0.95 9.95 -3.23
C GLN A 119 0.13 11.14 -2.73
N LYS A 120 -0.15 12.11 -3.63
CA LYS A 120 -1.02 13.27 -3.36
C LYS A 120 -2.48 13.01 -3.68
N ALA A 121 -2.76 12.03 -4.52
CA ALA A 121 -4.09 11.65 -4.92
C ALA A 121 -4.16 10.15 -5.20
N PHE A 122 -5.31 9.58 -4.97
CA PHE A 122 -5.57 8.14 -4.95
C PHE A 122 -6.58 7.78 -6.02
N MET A 123 -6.79 6.49 -6.27
CA MET A 123 -7.51 5.92 -7.40
C MET A 123 -6.74 6.13 -8.72
N TRP A 124 -7.16 5.44 -9.80
CA TRP A 124 -6.54 5.56 -11.11
C TRP A 124 -6.65 6.97 -11.72
N ASP A 125 -7.72 7.69 -11.39
CA ASP A 125 -8.04 9.02 -11.93
C ASP A 125 -7.72 10.18 -10.97
N GLY A 126 -7.26 9.87 -9.74
CA GLY A 126 -6.98 10.87 -8.72
C GLY A 126 -8.22 11.48 -8.08
N GLY A 127 -9.35 10.79 -8.11
CA GLY A 127 -10.63 11.28 -7.58
C GLY A 127 -10.64 11.51 -6.07
N VAL A 128 -9.67 10.97 -5.33
CA VAL A 128 -9.52 11.18 -3.89
C VAL A 128 -8.15 11.80 -3.62
N ASN A 129 -8.11 12.89 -2.86
CA ASN A 129 -6.89 13.65 -2.55
C ASN A 129 -6.47 13.58 -1.07
N ASN A 130 -7.06 12.69 -0.29
CA ASN A 130 -6.74 12.49 1.12
C ASN A 130 -6.68 10.98 1.43
N LEU A 131 -5.54 10.52 1.96
CA LEU A 131 -5.32 9.11 2.26
C LEU A 131 -6.28 8.58 3.35
N GLU A 132 -6.66 9.41 4.31
CA GLU A 132 -7.60 9.01 5.37
C GLU A 132 -9.03 8.86 4.82
N ILE A 133 -9.40 9.62 3.80
CA ILE A 133 -10.74 9.54 3.19
C ILE A 133 -10.82 8.45 2.11
N GLN A 134 -9.68 8.01 1.58
CA GLN A 134 -9.64 7.01 0.51
C GLN A 134 -10.47 5.75 0.82
N PRO A 135 -10.46 5.16 2.06
CA PRO A 135 -11.26 3.97 2.36
C PRO A 135 -12.77 4.16 2.25
N LEU A 136 -13.27 5.40 2.30
CA LEU A 136 -14.71 5.67 2.17
C LEU A 136 -15.25 5.22 0.81
N THR A 137 -14.48 5.43 -0.26
CA THR A 137 -14.90 5.08 -1.63
C THR A 137 -15.24 3.59 -1.75
N PRO A 138 -14.30 2.64 -1.51
CA PRO A 138 -14.62 1.21 -1.62
C PRO A 138 -15.65 0.74 -0.57
N LEU A 139 -15.71 1.34 0.60
CA LEU A 139 -16.69 0.98 1.61
C LEU A 139 -18.12 1.27 1.16
N THR A 140 -18.35 2.41 0.49
CA THR A 140 -19.71 2.85 0.13
C THR A 140 -20.09 2.55 -1.32
N ASP A 141 -19.14 2.21 -2.19
CA ASP A 141 -19.44 1.84 -3.58
C ASP A 141 -20.27 0.54 -3.62
N HIS A 142 -21.41 0.59 -4.31
CA HIS A 142 -22.33 -0.54 -4.41
C HIS A 142 -21.75 -1.74 -5.18
N ASN A 143 -20.75 -1.51 -6.04
CA ASN A 143 -20.02 -2.56 -6.76
C ASN A 143 -18.83 -3.13 -5.95
N GLU A 144 -18.51 -2.56 -4.77
CA GLU A 144 -17.43 -3.01 -3.91
C GLU A 144 -17.96 -3.53 -2.56
N MET A 145 -17.83 -2.79 -1.46
CA MET A 145 -18.25 -3.24 -0.13
C MET A 145 -19.70 -2.88 0.21
N ALA A 146 -20.30 -1.91 -0.46
CA ALA A 146 -21.73 -1.55 -0.47
C ALA A 146 -22.34 -1.28 0.92
N VAL A 147 -21.59 -0.67 1.86
CA VAL A 147 -22.10 -0.42 3.21
C VAL A 147 -22.77 0.95 3.35
N ASP A 148 -23.81 1.03 4.17
CA ASP A 148 -24.17 2.26 4.85
C ASP A 148 -23.19 2.52 6.00
N LEU A 149 -22.46 3.63 5.93
CA LEU A 149 -21.41 3.95 6.91
C LEU A 149 -21.97 4.09 8.34
N LYS A 150 -23.17 4.64 8.50
CA LYS A 150 -23.82 4.82 9.81
C LYS A 150 -24.15 3.46 10.43
N GLU A 151 -24.71 2.55 9.65
CA GLU A 151 -25.03 1.19 10.08
C GLU A 151 -23.76 0.41 10.44
N LEU A 152 -22.71 0.53 9.62
CA LEU A 152 -21.41 -0.09 9.88
C LEU A 152 -20.85 0.38 11.23
N LEU A 153 -20.80 1.67 11.48
CA LEU A 153 -20.29 2.23 12.75
C LEU A 153 -21.11 1.75 13.95
N GLN A 154 -22.44 1.64 13.82
CA GLN A 154 -23.31 1.09 14.86
C GLN A 154 -23.03 -0.41 15.11
N LYS A 155 -22.83 -1.20 14.04
CA LYS A 155 -22.45 -2.62 14.12
C LYS A 155 -21.12 -2.77 14.87
N MET A 156 -20.10 -2.00 14.48
CA MET A 156 -18.80 -2.00 15.17
C MET A 156 -18.91 -1.56 16.63
N GLN A 157 -19.72 -0.54 16.94
CA GLN A 157 -19.90 -0.04 18.31
C GLN A 157 -20.54 -1.09 19.24
N ARG A 158 -21.32 -2.05 18.72
CA ARG A 158 -21.89 -3.17 19.50
C ARG A 158 -20.87 -4.27 19.78
N ASP A 159 -19.81 -4.37 18.98
CA ASP A 159 -18.77 -5.41 19.12
C ASP A 159 -17.76 -5.03 20.23
N PRO A 160 -17.65 -5.82 21.31
CA PRO A 160 -16.72 -5.54 22.40
C PRO A 160 -15.25 -5.60 21.97
N LYS A 161 -14.90 -6.42 20.97
CA LYS A 161 -13.54 -6.52 20.42
C LYS A 161 -13.17 -5.19 19.76
N TYR A 162 -14.03 -4.63 18.93
CA TYR A 162 -13.80 -3.31 18.31
C TYR A 162 -13.69 -2.22 19.37
N ARG A 163 -14.61 -2.13 20.33
CA ARG A 163 -14.51 -1.13 21.41
C ARG A 163 -13.19 -1.19 22.14
N SER A 164 -12.74 -2.40 22.50
CA SER A 164 -11.45 -2.61 23.18
C SER A 164 -10.28 -2.15 22.33
N MET A 165 -10.27 -2.47 21.03
CA MET A 165 -9.21 -2.07 20.10
C MET A 165 -9.20 -0.56 19.87
N PHE A 166 -10.37 0.09 19.72
CA PHE A 166 -10.46 1.55 19.61
C PHE A 166 -10.00 2.25 20.88
N LYS A 167 -10.35 1.70 22.08
CA LYS A 167 -9.82 2.21 23.35
C LYS A 167 -8.30 2.13 23.43
N ALA A 168 -7.73 1.02 22.98
CA ALA A 168 -6.27 0.85 22.96
C ALA A 168 -5.59 1.82 21.97
N ALA A 169 -6.19 2.06 20.79
CA ALA A 169 -5.63 2.90 19.74
C ALA A 169 -5.84 4.40 19.96
N PHE A 170 -6.99 4.80 20.52
CA PHE A 170 -7.43 6.21 20.61
C PHE A 170 -7.80 6.67 22.03
N GLY A 171 -7.63 5.82 23.03
CA GLY A 171 -7.94 6.15 24.44
C GLY A 171 -9.45 6.15 24.78
N SER A 172 -10.33 5.81 23.82
CA SER A 172 -11.80 5.83 24.01
C SER A 172 -12.46 4.70 23.21
N GLU A 173 -13.51 4.13 23.75
CA GLU A 173 -14.34 3.10 23.09
C GLU A 173 -15.26 3.64 22.00
N ALA A 174 -15.36 4.96 21.86
CA ALA A 174 -16.18 5.60 20.82
C ALA A 174 -15.61 5.32 19.43
N ILE A 175 -16.43 4.75 18.55
CA ILE A 175 -16.10 4.42 17.17
C ILE A 175 -16.70 5.48 16.26
N THR A 176 -15.82 6.22 15.57
CA THR A 176 -16.20 7.23 14.58
C THR A 176 -15.57 6.91 13.23
N SER A 177 -16.15 7.40 12.14
CA SER A 177 -15.58 7.25 10.80
C SER A 177 -14.16 7.81 10.73
N GLU A 178 -13.90 8.97 11.34
CA GLU A 178 -12.55 9.57 11.41
C GLU A 178 -11.53 8.61 12.02
N ARG A 179 -11.83 8.04 13.19
CA ARG A 179 -10.93 7.11 13.88
C ARG A 179 -10.74 5.81 13.10
N MET A 180 -11.83 5.30 12.49
CA MET A 180 -11.79 4.12 11.63
C MET A 180 -10.84 4.33 10.45
N PHE A 181 -11.01 5.43 9.72
CA PHE A 181 -10.18 5.76 8.57
C PHE A 181 -8.73 6.04 8.97
N LYS A 182 -8.51 6.76 10.08
CA LYS A 182 -7.16 6.97 10.64
C LYS A 182 -6.46 5.66 10.95
N ALA A 183 -7.12 4.68 11.55
CA ALA A 183 -6.50 3.39 11.85
C ALA A 183 -6.19 2.60 10.58
N ILE A 184 -7.09 2.55 9.59
CA ILE A 184 -6.82 1.91 8.29
C ILE A 184 -5.61 2.57 7.63
N THR A 185 -5.56 3.90 7.62
CA THR A 185 -4.42 4.67 7.08
C THR A 185 -3.12 4.37 7.82
N GLN A 186 -3.13 4.24 9.15
CA GLN A 186 -1.93 3.85 9.90
C GLN A 186 -1.37 2.50 9.45
N PHE A 187 -2.23 1.53 9.18
CA PHE A 187 -1.81 0.23 8.65
C PHE A 187 -1.27 0.35 7.22
N VAL A 188 -2.02 0.98 6.31
CA VAL A 188 -1.62 1.16 4.90
C VAL A 188 -0.32 1.96 4.80
N ALA A 189 -0.08 2.93 5.68
CA ALA A 189 1.16 3.70 5.73
C ALA A 189 2.39 2.84 6.05
N THR A 190 2.23 1.66 6.63
CA THR A 190 3.34 0.72 6.89
C THR A 190 3.67 -0.17 5.70
N MET A 191 2.87 -0.18 4.65
CA MET A 191 3.09 -0.96 3.43
C MET A 191 4.14 -0.25 2.55
N ILE A 192 5.42 -0.45 2.87
CA ILE A 192 6.53 0.18 2.14
C ILE A 192 7.27 -0.87 1.32
N SER A 193 7.35 -0.64 0.02
CA SER A 193 8.17 -1.40 -0.92
C SER A 193 9.45 -0.64 -1.22
N ALA A 194 10.58 -1.10 -0.63
CA ALA A 194 11.89 -0.46 -0.73
C ALA A 194 13.07 -1.41 -0.45
N ASN A 195 12.83 -2.72 -0.46
CA ASN A 195 13.84 -3.73 -0.14
C ASN A 195 13.96 -4.81 -1.22
N SER A 196 13.77 -4.44 -2.47
CA SER A 196 14.01 -5.30 -3.62
C SER A 196 15.51 -5.46 -3.90
N LYS A 197 15.87 -6.35 -4.85
CA LYS A 197 17.27 -6.45 -5.35
C LYS A 197 17.74 -5.11 -5.91
N TYR A 198 16.88 -4.43 -6.71
CA TYR A 198 17.16 -3.08 -7.21
C TYR A 198 17.56 -2.12 -6.08
N ASP A 199 16.78 -2.06 -5.01
CA ASP A 199 17.07 -1.17 -3.87
C ASP A 199 18.42 -1.49 -3.21
N SER A 200 18.76 -2.78 -3.11
CA SER A 200 20.01 -3.23 -2.53
C SER A 200 21.20 -2.81 -3.40
N VAL A 201 21.08 -2.92 -4.73
CA VAL A 201 22.10 -2.45 -5.69
C VAL A 201 22.25 -0.92 -5.57
N MET A 202 21.16 -0.17 -5.57
CA MET A 202 21.21 1.30 -5.47
C MET A 202 21.83 1.78 -4.15
N ARG A 203 21.60 1.05 -3.06
CA ARG A 203 22.24 1.31 -1.76
C ARG A 203 23.67 0.81 -1.67
N LYS A 204 24.21 0.18 -2.73
CA LYS A 204 25.54 -0.44 -2.76
C LYS A 204 25.74 -1.46 -1.63
N ALA A 205 24.70 -2.28 -1.39
CA ALA A 205 24.77 -3.34 -0.38
C ALA A 205 25.89 -4.33 -0.71
N PRO A 206 26.72 -4.75 0.25
CA PRO A 206 27.84 -5.62 -0.01
C PRO A 206 27.42 -6.92 -0.71
N GLY A 207 28.10 -7.27 -1.80
CA GLY A 207 27.87 -8.51 -2.56
C GLY A 207 26.60 -8.51 -3.43
N VAL A 208 25.86 -7.41 -3.53
CA VAL A 208 24.66 -7.32 -4.37
C VAL A 208 24.92 -6.41 -5.56
N ILE A 209 24.93 -7.01 -6.75
CA ILE A 209 25.09 -6.31 -8.04
C ILE A 209 24.05 -6.80 -9.03
N PHE A 210 23.79 -6.04 -10.07
CA PHE A 210 23.06 -6.53 -11.24
C PHE A 210 23.89 -7.54 -11.99
N SER A 211 23.27 -8.58 -12.55
CA SER A 211 23.86 -9.38 -13.61
C SER A 211 23.95 -8.53 -14.90
N GLU A 212 24.69 -9.03 -15.88
CA GLU A 212 24.82 -8.35 -17.18
C GLU A 212 23.45 -8.11 -17.84
N GLU A 213 22.56 -9.09 -17.79
CA GLU A 213 21.20 -8.96 -18.32
C GLU A 213 20.30 -8.01 -17.55
N GLU A 214 20.40 -8.01 -16.20
CA GLU A 214 19.69 -7.06 -15.36
C GLU A 214 20.20 -5.63 -15.63
N GLN A 215 21.52 -5.44 -15.80
CA GLN A 215 22.11 -4.14 -16.11
C GLN A 215 21.69 -3.67 -17.51
N ALA A 216 21.67 -4.55 -18.50
CA ALA A 216 21.17 -4.22 -19.84
C ALA A 216 19.69 -3.80 -19.80
N GLY A 217 18.84 -4.55 -19.07
CA GLY A 217 17.43 -4.21 -18.88
C GLY A 217 17.24 -2.88 -18.14
N TYR A 218 18.07 -2.59 -17.13
CA TYR A 218 18.07 -1.30 -16.45
C TYR A 218 18.42 -0.14 -17.40
N THR A 219 19.40 -0.32 -18.26
CA THR A 219 19.76 0.68 -19.26
C THR A 219 18.61 0.96 -20.22
N ILE A 220 17.92 -0.09 -20.70
CA ILE A 220 16.74 0.05 -21.56
C ILE A 220 15.61 0.77 -20.83
N PHE A 221 15.35 0.39 -19.56
CA PHE A 221 14.37 1.07 -18.71
C PHE A 221 14.66 2.56 -18.59
N GLN A 222 15.89 2.95 -18.31
CA GLN A 222 16.29 4.36 -18.17
C GLN A 222 16.05 5.14 -19.48
N GLN A 223 16.33 4.54 -20.63
CA GLN A 223 16.17 5.19 -21.93
C GLN A 223 14.72 5.30 -22.39
N LYS A 224 13.89 4.28 -22.10
CA LYS A 224 12.58 4.11 -22.73
C LYS A 224 11.40 4.26 -21.77
N CYS A 225 11.59 4.11 -20.45
CA CYS A 225 10.49 4.03 -19.49
C CYS A 225 10.58 5.05 -18.33
N ALA A 226 11.80 5.44 -17.94
CA ALA A 226 12.05 6.27 -16.76
C ALA A 226 11.48 7.70 -16.84
N ALA A 227 11.15 8.18 -18.04
CA ALA A 227 10.53 9.49 -18.22
C ALA A 227 9.20 9.62 -17.47
N CYS A 228 8.42 8.52 -17.39
CA CYS A 228 7.16 8.42 -16.67
C CYS A 228 7.31 7.64 -15.35
N HIS A 229 8.09 6.56 -15.38
CA HIS A 229 8.28 5.66 -14.23
C HIS A 229 9.53 6.04 -13.43
N LYS A 230 9.52 7.23 -12.82
CA LYS A 230 10.68 7.82 -12.12
C LYS A 230 11.07 7.06 -10.86
N GLU A 231 12.37 6.81 -10.74
CA GLU A 231 13.00 6.26 -9.55
C GLU A 231 12.94 7.24 -8.37
N PRO A 232 12.94 6.79 -7.11
CA PRO A 232 12.92 5.41 -6.67
C PRO A 232 11.52 4.79 -6.56
N LEU A 233 10.47 5.59 -6.76
CA LEU A 233 9.07 5.15 -6.68
C LEU A 233 8.61 4.41 -7.95
N PHE A 234 9.36 4.51 -9.04
CA PHE A 234 9.00 3.99 -10.36
C PHE A 234 7.66 4.50 -10.87
N THR A 235 7.37 5.76 -10.55
CA THR A 235 6.24 6.56 -11.02
C THR A 235 6.54 8.04 -10.81
N ASP A 236 6.06 8.89 -11.69
CA ASP A 236 6.06 10.35 -11.49
C ASP A 236 4.72 10.85 -10.92
N LEU A 237 3.76 9.94 -10.71
CA LEU A 237 2.40 10.21 -10.21
C LEU A 237 1.59 11.19 -11.09
N SER A 238 2.05 11.50 -12.30
CA SER A 238 1.32 12.32 -13.26
C SER A 238 0.15 11.53 -13.86
N TYR A 239 -0.77 12.25 -14.50
CA TYR A 239 -1.89 11.66 -15.23
C TYR A 239 -1.61 11.77 -16.72
N ARG A 240 -1.68 10.64 -17.43
CA ARG A 240 -1.34 10.56 -18.86
C ARG A 240 -2.29 9.64 -19.60
N SER A 241 -2.55 9.93 -20.87
CA SER A 241 -3.13 8.96 -21.78
C SER A 241 -1.98 8.22 -22.49
N ASN A 242 -1.84 6.94 -22.21
CA ASN A 242 -0.83 6.09 -22.83
C ASN A 242 -1.26 5.55 -24.21
N GLY A 243 -2.42 5.99 -24.72
CA GLY A 243 -2.96 5.53 -25.99
C GLY A 243 -3.60 4.13 -25.91
N LEU A 244 -3.97 3.65 -24.73
CA LEU A 244 -4.73 2.42 -24.58
C LEU A 244 -6.14 2.61 -25.17
N PRO A 245 -6.62 1.70 -26.06
CA PRO A 245 -7.93 1.81 -26.68
C PRO A 245 -9.07 1.89 -25.65
N TYR A 246 -9.96 2.86 -25.86
CA TYR A 246 -11.20 2.96 -25.05
C TYR A 246 -12.05 1.69 -25.19
N LEU A 247 -12.58 1.21 -24.08
CA LEU A 247 -13.53 0.09 -24.02
C LEU A 247 -14.94 0.60 -23.75
N PRO A 248 -15.84 0.64 -24.77
CA PRO A 248 -17.21 1.12 -24.58
C PRO A 248 -17.99 0.42 -23.47
N ALA A 249 -17.75 -0.89 -23.29
CA ALA A 249 -18.42 -1.68 -22.27
C ALA A 249 -18.13 -1.21 -20.84
N LEU A 250 -16.95 -0.63 -20.58
CA LEU A 250 -16.58 -0.09 -19.26
C LEU A 250 -16.96 1.37 -19.08
N ASN A 251 -17.15 2.11 -20.17
CA ASN A 251 -17.48 3.54 -20.17
C ASN A 251 -16.58 4.37 -19.24
N ASP A 252 -15.28 4.03 -19.19
CA ASP A 252 -14.31 4.69 -18.32
C ASP A 252 -13.53 5.76 -19.09
N VAL A 253 -13.86 7.02 -18.86
CA VAL A 253 -13.21 8.17 -19.48
C VAL A 253 -11.99 8.69 -18.70
N GLY A 254 -11.54 7.94 -17.68
CA GLY A 254 -10.40 8.29 -16.86
C GLY A 254 -10.61 9.55 -16.03
N ARG A 255 -9.56 10.36 -15.92
CA ARG A 255 -9.54 11.59 -15.12
C ARG A 255 -10.57 12.63 -15.57
N MET A 256 -10.99 12.62 -16.82
CA MET A 256 -12.07 13.49 -17.28
C MET A 256 -13.34 13.36 -16.43
N LYS A 257 -13.62 12.19 -15.87
CA LYS A 257 -14.75 11.98 -14.93
C LYS A 257 -14.67 12.89 -13.70
N ILE A 258 -13.44 13.24 -13.27
CA ILE A 258 -13.19 14.03 -12.06
C ILE A 258 -13.10 15.52 -12.38
N THR A 259 -12.43 15.86 -13.48
CA THR A 259 -12.13 17.27 -13.83
C THR A 259 -13.16 17.92 -14.72
N ASN A 260 -14.02 17.13 -15.37
CA ASN A 260 -14.94 17.56 -16.44
C ASN A 260 -14.21 18.26 -17.62
N SER A 261 -12.90 18.02 -17.78
CA SER A 261 -12.07 18.57 -18.85
C SER A 261 -11.80 17.52 -19.92
N THR A 262 -12.11 17.84 -21.17
CA THR A 262 -11.79 16.98 -22.32
C THR A 262 -10.28 16.77 -22.50
N ALA A 263 -9.46 17.68 -21.99
CA ALA A 263 -8.01 17.54 -21.98
C ALA A 263 -7.54 16.35 -21.13
N ASP A 264 -8.35 15.91 -20.15
CA ASP A 264 -8.07 14.77 -19.26
C ASP A 264 -8.74 13.46 -19.75
N TYR A 265 -9.28 13.42 -20.97
CA TYR A 265 -9.89 12.21 -21.53
C TYR A 265 -8.90 11.06 -21.63
N LEU A 266 -9.26 9.91 -21.07
CA LEU A 266 -8.43 8.71 -20.94
C LEU A 266 -7.07 8.95 -20.26
N HIS A 267 -6.96 9.97 -19.41
CA HIS A 267 -5.79 10.14 -18.56
C HIS A 267 -5.95 9.33 -17.29
N PHE A 268 -4.92 8.53 -16.98
CA PHE A 268 -4.81 7.73 -15.77
C PHE A 268 -3.47 8.01 -15.09
N LYS A 269 -3.43 7.85 -13.78
CA LYS A 269 -2.21 8.03 -13.01
C LYS A 269 -1.17 6.99 -13.43
N VAL A 270 0.07 7.44 -13.69
CA VAL A 270 1.20 6.55 -13.96
C VAL A 270 1.43 5.64 -12.76
N PRO A 271 1.23 4.31 -12.88
CA PRO A 271 1.39 3.39 -11.76
C PRO A 271 2.87 3.15 -11.45
N SER A 272 3.16 2.72 -10.23
CA SER A 272 4.49 2.23 -9.88
C SER A 272 4.80 0.91 -10.59
N LEU A 273 6.05 0.74 -11.05
CA LEU A 273 6.52 -0.55 -11.56
C LEU A 273 7.11 -1.45 -10.46
N ARG A 274 7.16 -0.99 -9.21
CA ARG A 274 7.57 -1.86 -8.10
C ARG A 274 6.62 -3.05 -8.00
N ASN A 275 7.19 -4.23 -7.80
CA ASN A 275 6.44 -5.49 -7.72
C ASN A 275 5.58 -5.81 -8.96
N ILE A 276 5.82 -5.18 -10.10
CA ILE A 276 4.96 -5.27 -11.28
C ILE A 276 4.71 -6.73 -11.72
N LEU A 277 5.71 -7.62 -11.61
CA LEU A 277 5.56 -9.03 -11.96
C LEU A 277 4.73 -9.85 -10.94
N LYS A 278 4.20 -9.19 -9.88
CA LYS A 278 3.32 -9.81 -8.88
C LYS A 278 1.89 -9.27 -8.93
N SER A 279 1.66 -8.17 -9.66
CA SER A 279 0.39 -7.43 -9.68
C SER A 279 -0.29 -7.47 -11.06
N SER A 280 -0.17 -8.59 -11.78
CA SER A 280 -1.02 -8.88 -12.94
C SER A 280 -2.49 -9.02 -12.47
N PRO A 281 -3.49 -8.64 -13.29
CA PRO A 281 -3.41 -8.12 -14.65
C PRO A 281 -3.07 -6.62 -14.74
N TYR A 282 -2.63 -6.20 -15.92
CA TYR A 282 -2.08 -4.86 -16.17
C TYR A 282 -3.08 -3.94 -16.84
N MET A 283 -2.75 -2.63 -16.82
CA MET A 283 -3.54 -1.47 -17.22
C MET A 283 -4.66 -1.14 -16.21
N HIS A 284 -5.28 0.01 -16.38
CA HIS A 284 -6.35 0.46 -15.48
C HIS A 284 -7.58 -0.44 -15.48
N ASP A 285 -7.77 -1.20 -16.54
CA ASP A 285 -8.89 -2.13 -16.75
C ASP A 285 -8.48 -3.61 -16.75
N GLY A 286 -7.21 -3.91 -16.46
CA GLY A 286 -6.74 -5.27 -16.28
C GLY A 286 -6.70 -6.14 -17.55
N ARG A 287 -6.73 -5.55 -18.75
CA ARG A 287 -6.87 -6.31 -20.02
C ARG A 287 -5.69 -7.18 -20.40
N TYR A 288 -4.50 -6.96 -19.82
CA TYR A 288 -3.29 -7.73 -20.11
C TYR A 288 -2.86 -8.55 -18.91
N PHE A 289 -2.72 -9.86 -19.10
CA PHE A 289 -2.34 -10.81 -18.04
C PHE A 289 -0.83 -11.10 -18.01
N ASP A 290 -0.13 -10.82 -19.12
CA ASP A 290 1.30 -11.00 -19.26
C ASP A 290 1.98 -9.66 -19.54
N ILE A 291 3.13 -9.43 -18.90
CA ILE A 291 3.92 -8.22 -19.09
C ILE A 291 4.43 -8.05 -20.54
N TYR A 292 4.62 -9.15 -21.27
CA TYR A 292 4.99 -9.09 -22.68
C TYR A 292 3.86 -8.49 -23.53
N GLN A 293 2.59 -8.69 -23.18
CA GLN A 293 1.47 -8.00 -23.82
C GLN A 293 1.53 -6.48 -23.62
N VAL A 294 2.02 -6.03 -22.44
CA VAL A 294 2.26 -4.61 -22.17
C VAL A 294 3.42 -4.08 -23.02
N PHE A 295 4.49 -4.86 -23.18
CA PHE A 295 5.59 -4.49 -24.06
C PHE A 295 5.15 -4.41 -25.53
N ASP A 296 4.36 -5.38 -26.00
CA ASP A 296 3.81 -5.38 -27.37
C ASP A 296 2.87 -4.20 -27.60
N PHE A 297 2.04 -3.87 -26.58
CA PHE A 297 1.19 -2.68 -26.64
C PHE A 297 2.03 -1.39 -26.82
N TYR A 298 3.07 -1.18 -26.02
CA TYR A 298 3.91 0.01 -26.17
C TYR A 298 4.73 -0.02 -27.47
N ASP A 299 5.13 -1.19 -27.96
CA ASP A 299 5.89 -1.34 -29.20
C ASP A 299 5.05 -0.93 -30.43
N HIS A 300 3.81 -1.44 -30.55
CA HIS A 300 3.01 -1.28 -31.77
C HIS A 300 1.49 -1.19 -31.56
N GLY A 301 1.00 -1.20 -30.32
CA GLY A 301 -0.43 -1.20 -30.00
C GLY A 301 -1.00 0.18 -29.60
N VAL A 302 -0.17 1.21 -29.49
CA VAL A 302 -0.59 2.56 -29.07
C VAL A 302 -1.54 3.17 -30.08
N GLN A 303 -2.75 3.56 -29.64
CA GLN A 303 -3.69 4.32 -30.45
C GLN A 303 -3.50 5.81 -30.22
N VAL A 304 -3.20 6.54 -31.29
CA VAL A 304 -2.97 7.99 -31.24
C VAL A 304 -4.29 8.73 -31.23
N THR A 305 -4.53 9.48 -30.17
CA THR A 305 -5.62 10.45 -30.04
C THR A 305 -5.04 11.83 -29.75
N PRO A 306 -5.82 12.91 -29.81
CA PRO A 306 -5.31 14.25 -29.45
C PRO A 306 -4.70 14.32 -28.04
N GLY A 307 -5.23 13.53 -27.08
CA GLY A 307 -4.77 13.47 -25.70
C GLY A 307 -3.61 12.49 -25.45
N THR A 308 -3.22 11.66 -26.43
CA THR A 308 -2.13 10.69 -26.24
C THR A 308 -0.82 11.40 -25.93
N ASP A 309 -0.15 10.95 -24.84
CA ASP A 309 1.10 11.54 -24.38
C ASP A 309 2.18 11.52 -25.50
N PRO A 310 2.86 12.63 -25.74
CA PRO A 310 3.91 12.71 -26.76
C PRO A 310 5.01 11.66 -26.64
N LEU A 311 5.33 11.23 -25.43
CA LEU A 311 6.39 10.24 -25.16
C LEU A 311 6.07 8.83 -25.71
N VAL A 312 4.79 8.51 -25.90
CA VAL A 312 4.36 7.19 -26.39
C VAL A 312 3.64 7.24 -27.74
N ARG A 313 3.40 8.43 -28.28
CA ARG A 313 2.60 8.64 -29.51
C ARG A 313 3.13 7.87 -30.71
N ASN A 314 4.44 7.67 -30.79
CA ASN A 314 5.08 6.95 -31.91
C ASN A 314 5.36 5.46 -31.56
N GLY A 315 4.78 4.98 -30.47
CA GLY A 315 5.20 3.71 -29.87
C GLY A 315 6.57 3.78 -29.20
N ILE A 316 6.94 2.70 -28.56
CA ILE A 316 8.27 2.48 -27.94
C ILE A 316 8.86 1.23 -28.54
N PRO A 317 9.63 1.31 -29.63
CA PRO A 317 10.18 0.13 -30.30
C PRO A 317 11.00 -0.74 -29.33
N LEU A 318 10.66 -2.03 -29.27
CA LEU A 318 11.29 -3.02 -28.39
C LEU A 318 11.58 -4.31 -29.16
N SER A 319 12.85 -4.62 -29.37
CA SER A 319 13.25 -5.92 -29.89
C SER A 319 12.93 -7.06 -28.90
N ALA A 320 12.86 -8.30 -29.38
CA ALA A 320 12.66 -9.47 -28.52
C ALA A 320 13.72 -9.58 -27.41
N VAL A 321 14.96 -9.21 -27.70
CA VAL A 321 16.05 -9.18 -26.70
C VAL A 321 15.77 -8.12 -25.63
N GLU A 322 15.40 -6.91 -26.03
CA GLU A 322 15.10 -5.82 -25.10
C GLU A 322 13.89 -6.16 -24.22
N LYS A 323 12.81 -6.75 -24.78
CA LYS A 323 11.65 -7.22 -24.00
C LYS A 323 12.08 -8.23 -22.92
N ARG A 324 12.93 -9.20 -23.26
CA ARG A 324 13.48 -10.16 -22.31
C ARG A 324 14.32 -9.48 -21.22
N GLN A 325 15.22 -8.59 -21.59
CA GLN A 325 16.07 -7.85 -20.64
C GLN A 325 15.26 -6.93 -19.73
N LEU A 326 14.25 -6.24 -20.26
CA LEU A 326 13.30 -5.47 -19.43
C LEU A 326 12.57 -6.36 -18.42
N TYR A 327 12.08 -7.54 -18.83
CA TYR A 327 11.47 -8.50 -17.91
C TYR A 327 12.43 -8.88 -16.78
N ILE A 328 13.68 -9.20 -17.12
CA ILE A 328 14.71 -9.57 -16.14
C ILE A 328 14.98 -8.41 -15.16
N PHE A 329 15.09 -7.18 -15.67
CA PHE A 329 15.22 -6.00 -14.81
C PHE A 329 14.00 -5.78 -13.93
N LEU A 330 12.78 -5.80 -14.49
CA LEU A 330 11.55 -5.60 -13.73
C LEU A 330 11.39 -6.63 -12.60
N ASN A 331 11.92 -7.84 -12.76
CA ASN A 331 11.93 -8.83 -11.68
C ASN A 331 12.78 -8.37 -10.48
N THR A 332 13.83 -7.57 -10.69
CA THR A 332 14.63 -6.99 -9.61
C THR A 332 13.87 -6.01 -8.73
N LEU A 333 12.71 -5.50 -9.18
CA LEU A 333 11.83 -4.59 -8.46
C LEU A 333 10.87 -5.32 -7.49
N THR A 334 10.91 -6.65 -7.46
CA THR A 334 10.07 -7.44 -6.53
C THR A 334 10.62 -7.38 -5.12
N ASP A 335 9.82 -6.86 -4.20
CA ASP A 335 10.14 -6.75 -2.77
C ASP A 335 9.52 -7.89 -1.98
N TYR A 336 10.30 -8.95 -1.79
CA TYR A 336 9.85 -10.12 -1.04
C TYR A 336 9.65 -9.83 0.46
N THR A 337 10.26 -8.76 1.00
CA THR A 337 10.06 -8.37 2.41
C THR A 337 8.66 -7.79 2.63
N LEU A 338 8.09 -7.11 1.62
CA LEU A 338 6.71 -6.63 1.65
C LEU A 338 5.71 -7.79 1.50
N ILE A 339 5.85 -8.59 0.43
CA ILE A 339 4.83 -9.60 0.06
C ILE A 339 4.83 -10.84 0.98
N LYS A 340 5.88 -11.03 1.79
CA LYS A 340 6.00 -12.13 2.76
C LYS A 340 6.00 -11.64 4.22
N SER A 341 5.74 -10.37 4.48
CA SER A 341 5.77 -9.79 5.82
C SER A 341 4.66 -10.36 6.71
N THR A 342 5.03 -11.03 7.79
CA THR A 342 4.06 -11.49 8.80
C THR A 342 3.39 -10.33 9.54
N ALA A 343 4.05 -9.18 9.61
CA ALA A 343 3.48 -7.96 10.21
C ALA A 343 2.35 -7.37 9.36
N LEU A 344 2.30 -7.68 8.05
CA LEU A 344 1.30 -7.19 7.11
C LEU A 344 0.27 -8.26 6.71
N SER A 345 0.49 -9.53 7.06
CA SER A 345 -0.38 -10.64 6.68
C SER A 345 -1.74 -10.57 7.39
N GLU A 346 -2.67 -11.38 6.91
CA GLU A 346 -3.96 -11.57 7.54
C GLU A 346 -3.82 -11.96 9.03
N VAL A 347 -4.72 -11.48 9.86
CA VAL A 347 -4.86 -11.88 11.27
C VAL A 347 -6.05 -12.81 11.40
N LEU A 348 -5.88 -13.90 12.13
CA LEU A 348 -7.00 -14.78 12.42
C LEU A 348 -8.04 -14.00 13.24
N ILE A 349 -9.22 -13.84 12.67
CA ILE A 349 -10.38 -13.21 13.31
C ILE A 349 -11.14 -14.34 14.02
N ASN A 350 -10.70 -14.67 15.26
CA ASN A 350 -11.39 -15.63 16.11
C ASN A 350 -12.51 -14.95 16.89
#